data_39d4d6e23d75611d81e7affac3fd45f4
#
_entry.id   39d4d6e23d75611d81e7affac3fd45f4
#
_cell.length_a   1.000
_cell.length_b   1.000
_cell.length_c   1.000
_cell.angle_alpha   90.00
_cell.angle_beta   90.00
_cell.angle_gamma   90.00
#
_symmetry.space_group_name_H-M   'P 1'
#
loop_
_entity.id
_entity.type
_entity.pdbx_description
1 polymer ?
#
loop_
_entity_poly.entity_id
_entity_poly.type
_entity_poly.pdbx_seq_one_letter_code
_entity_poly.pdbx_strand_id
1 'polypeptide(L)'
;MKKLAPIFLLFTLGCNVPQQEFSGSKSIDLNNAFKNYWFDGMAEINTYNIKQFRYGSPREGNGVLIYVTEDFLPNAQVKANQKSKNTNTIIKLNRTKNFLTGIYPYSIMTSVFSKLGKTKPLVKTTTSIQEWCGQAYLQLNRRGGLEVNSHSYFEGEADQNLRFQDALTEEEIWTWIRTYPDLLPEGNFKILPSLEYIQLKHKTIKLYEVETKLEKNDSLNTYHMTYPELFRKLSIKFSINAPFKIYGWVEQDLSSQDQKSIAHINKTIKLPYWKLNKLGDERYRDSLGLN
;
A
#
# COMPACT_ATOMS: atom_id res chain seq x y z
N MET A 1 -27.56 29.16 -58.12
CA MET A 1 -27.99 29.25 -56.68
C MET A 1 -27.18 28.25 -55.91
N LYS A 2 -26.11 28.71 -55.20
CA LYS A 2 -25.24 27.87 -54.36
C LYS A 2 -25.82 27.83 -52.97
N LYS A 3 -26.18 26.67 -52.45
CA LYS A 3 -26.65 26.48 -51.07
C LYS A 3 -25.42 26.36 -50.15
N LEU A 4 -25.24 27.32 -49.24
CA LEU A 4 -24.31 27.22 -48.09
C LEU A 4 -24.94 26.30 -47.04
N ALA A 5 -24.21 25.27 -46.61
CA ALA A 5 -24.55 24.45 -45.43
C ALA A 5 -23.93 25.12 -44.20
N PRO A 6 -24.61 25.18 -43.07
CA PRO A 6 -24.04 25.72 -41.83
C PRO A 6 -23.13 24.66 -41.18
N ILE A 7 -21.88 25.06 -40.89
CA ILE A 7 -20.95 24.28 -40.08
C ILE A 7 -21.33 24.47 -38.61
N PHE A 8 -21.81 23.40 -37.98
CA PHE A 8 -22.04 23.36 -36.52
C PHE A 8 -20.69 23.05 -35.84
N LEU A 9 -20.12 24.08 -35.18
CA LEU A 9 -18.91 23.89 -34.35
C LEU A 9 -19.36 23.38 -33.01
N LEU A 10 -19.17 22.06 -32.75
CA LEU A 10 -19.34 21.46 -31.42
C LEU A 10 -18.19 21.90 -30.53
N PHE A 11 -18.45 22.84 -29.64
CA PHE A 11 -17.55 23.12 -28.50
C PHE A 11 -17.71 22.00 -27.47
N THR A 12 -16.75 21.09 -27.37
CA THR A 12 -16.63 20.17 -26.23
C THR A 12 -16.08 20.96 -25.06
N LEU A 13 -16.94 21.37 -24.14
CA LEU A 13 -16.53 21.84 -22.82
C LEU A 13 -15.92 20.65 -22.04
N GLY A 14 -14.63 20.49 -22.15
CA GLY A 14 -13.88 19.61 -21.24
C GLY A 14 -13.93 20.21 -19.85
N CYS A 15 -14.71 19.65 -18.94
CA CYS A 15 -14.60 19.94 -17.51
C CYS A 15 -13.22 19.50 -17.03
N ASN A 16 -12.27 20.44 -16.98
CA ASN A 16 -11.04 20.27 -16.21
C ASN A 16 -11.42 20.30 -14.74
N VAL A 17 -11.58 19.14 -14.11
CA VAL A 17 -11.64 19.03 -12.65
C VAL A 17 -10.29 19.51 -12.12
N PRO A 18 -10.24 20.54 -11.25
CA PRO A 18 -8.98 21.02 -10.72
C PRO A 18 -8.29 19.91 -9.95
N GLN A 19 -7.10 19.51 -10.40
CA GLN A 19 -6.25 18.57 -9.68
C GLN A 19 -5.71 19.27 -8.44
N GLN A 20 -5.98 18.69 -7.29
CA GLN A 20 -5.42 19.17 -6.04
C GLN A 20 -3.98 18.71 -5.94
N GLU A 21 -3.02 19.65 -6.07
CA GLU A 21 -1.62 19.35 -5.75
C GLU A 21 -1.48 19.20 -4.24
N PHE A 22 -1.12 17.99 -3.79
CA PHE A 22 -0.76 17.75 -2.40
C PHE A 22 0.66 18.30 -2.16
N SER A 23 0.76 19.61 -1.94
CA SER A 23 2.03 20.32 -1.85
C SER A 23 2.69 20.12 -0.49
N GLY A 24 3.92 19.61 -0.52
CA GLY A 24 4.87 19.59 0.60
C GLY A 24 4.54 18.58 1.71
N SER A 25 5.58 18.21 2.47
CA SER A 25 5.44 17.38 3.67
C SER A 25 5.37 18.29 4.90
N LYS A 26 4.25 18.26 5.64
CA LYS A 26 4.08 19.00 6.91
C LYS A 26 4.59 18.15 8.07
N SER A 27 5.11 18.81 9.11
CA SER A 27 5.48 18.16 10.38
C SER A 27 4.24 17.94 11.24
N ILE A 28 4.19 16.82 11.95
CA ILE A 28 3.11 16.41 12.85
C ILE A 28 3.74 15.94 14.16
N ASP A 29 3.24 16.45 15.28
CA ASP A 29 3.75 16.04 16.58
C ASP A 29 3.23 14.66 17.00
N LEU A 30 4.14 13.84 17.53
CA LEU A 30 3.82 12.52 18.08
C LEU A 30 3.37 12.68 19.53
N ASN A 31 2.10 12.44 19.82
CA ASN A 31 1.60 12.45 21.19
C ASN A 31 2.12 11.27 22.03
N ASN A 32 1.92 11.34 23.35
CA ASN A 32 2.41 10.30 24.27
C ASN A 32 1.72 8.94 24.04
N ALA A 33 0.45 8.91 23.71
CA ALA A 33 -0.27 7.66 23.41
C ALA A 33 0.35 6.93 22.20
N PHE A 34 0.69 7.69 21.16
CA PHE A 34 1.40 7.16 20.00
C PHE A 34 2.77 6.57 20.39
N LYS A 35 3.57 7.34 21.15
CA LYS A 35 4.91 6.92 21.57
C LYS A 35 4.87 5.68 22.45
N ASN A 36 3.94 5.61 23.42
CA ASN A 36 3.76 4.46 24.30
C ASN A 36 3.38 3.19 23.54
N TYR A 37 2.61 3.32 22.45
CA TYR A 37 2.20 2.17 21.65
C TYR A 37 3.29 1.69 20.68
N TRP A 38 3.98 2.62 20.00
CA TRP A 38 4.88 2.28 18.91
C TRP A 38 6.36 2.18 19.30
N PHE A 39 6.76 2.71 20.47
CA PHE A 39 8.16 2.71 20.92
C PHE A 39 8.40 1.77 22.09
N ASP A 40 7.55 0.78 22.28
CA ASP A 40 7.66 -0.23 23.35
C ASP A 40 8.64 -1.37 23.02
N GLY A 41 9.31 -1.32 21.88
CA GLY A 41 10.28 -2.32 21.44
C GLY A 41 9.65 -3.61 20.91
N MET A 42 8.35 -3.59 20.53
CA MET A 42 7.65 -4.72 19.94
C MET A 42 7.15 -4.40 18.53
N ALA A 43 6.93 -5.42 17.71
CA ALA A 43 6.17 -5.33 16.49
C ALA A 43 4.69 -5.67 16.77
N GLU A 44 3.79 -4.97 16.09
CA GLU A 44 2.40 -5.41 15.99
C GLU A 44 2.25 -6.29 14.76
N ILE A 45 1.75 -7.51 14.94
CA ILE A 45 1.51 -8.50 13.90
C ILE A 45 0.01 -8.74 13.80
N ASN A 46 -0.55 -8.44 12.65
CA ASN A 46 -1.95 -8.68 12.33
C ASN A 46 -2.02 -9.74 11.25
N THR A 47 -2.76 -10.82 11.48
CA THR A 47 -3.01 -11.85 10.47
C THR A 47 -4.42 -11.70 9.89
N TYR A 48 -4.57 -12.09 8.64
CA TYR A 48 -5.81 -11.97 7.89
C TYR A 48 -6.12 -13.25 7.15
N ASN A 49 -7.38 -13.65 7.15
CA ASN A 49 -7.90 -14.59 6.16
C ASN A 49 -8.17 -13.80 4.88
N ILE A 50 -7.59 -14.22 3.78
CA ILE A 50 -7.76 -13.55 2.49
C ILE A 50 -8.46 -14.44 1.48
N LYS A 51 -9.25 -13.80 0.60
CA LYS A 51 -9.76 -14.38 -0.65
C LYS A 51 -9.19 -13.52 -1.78
N GLN A 52 -8.08 -13.95 -2.36
CA GLN A 52 -7.45 -13.24 -3.47
C GLN A 52 -8.09 -13.65 -4.80
N PHE A 53 -8.69 -12.70 -5.52
CA PHE A 53 -9.21 -13.01 -6.86
C PHE A 53 -8.07 -13.11 -7.86
N ARG A 54 -7.91 -14.29 -8.45
CA ARG A 54 -6.86 -14.57 -9.45
C ARG A 54 -7.33 -15.65 -10.41
N TYR A 55 -7.07 -15.45 -11.73
CA TYR A 55 -7.45 -16.40 -12.79
C TYR A 55 -8.93 -16.79 -12.74
N GLY A 56 -9.82 -15.78 -12.65
CA GLY A 56 -11.27 -15.97 -12.70
C GLY A 56 -11.92 -16.55 -11.46
N SER A 57 -11.18 -16.74 -10.35
CA SER A 57 -11.73 -17.33 -9.13
C SER A 57 -11.09 -16.76 -7.86
N PRO A 58 -11.82 -16.70 -6.73
CA PRO A 58 -11.24 -16.40 -5.43
C PRO A 58 -10.33 -17.54 -4.95
N ARG A 59 -9.18 -17.19 -4.40
CA ARG A 59 -8.18 -18.10 -3.83
C ARG A 59 -8.07 -17.84 -2.34
N GLU A 60 -8.37 -18.83 -1.54
CA GLU A 60 -8.17 -18.76 -0.09
C GLU A 60 -6.67 -18.66 0.24
N GLY A 61 -6.35 -17.91 1.28
CA GLY A 61 -4.98 -17.74 1.71
C GLY A 61 -4.87 -16.95 3.00
N ASN A 62 -3.66 -16.58 3.36
CA ASN A 62 -3.39 -15.74 4.51
C ASN A 62 -2.63 -14.47 4.12
N GLY A 63 -2.87 -13.42 4.85
CA GLY A 63 -2.13 -12.17 4.79
C GLY A 63 -1.59 -11.82 6.17
N VAL A 64 -0.45 -11.14 6.22
CA VAL A 64 0.11 -10.64 7.48
C VAL A 64 0.57 -9.20 7.29
N LEU A 65 0.16 -8.32 8.20
CA LEU A 65 0.66 -6.96 8.30
C LEU A 65 1.49 -6.83 9.58
N ILE A 66 2.78 -6.57 9.44
CA ILE A 66 3.73 -6.43 10.54
C ILE A 66 4.18 -4.98 10.59
N TYR A 67 3.80 -4.26 11.65
CA TYR A 67 4.21 -2.89 11.89
C TYR A 67 5.26 -2.83 13.00
N VAL A 68 6.34 -2.11 12.74
CA VAL A 68 7.42 -1.91 13.71
C VAL A 68 8.10 -0.56 13.49
N THR A 69 8.57 0.07 14.57
CA THR A 69 9.42 1.26 14.46
C THR A 69 10.88 0.87 14.42
N GLU A 70 11.63 1.49 13.52
CA GLU A 70 13.06 1.23 13.31
C GLU A 70 13.82 2.53 13.08
N ASP A 71 15.10 2.56 13.43
CA ASP A 71 15.99 3.63 13.00
C ASP A 71 16.48 3.36 11.57
N PHE A 72 16.48 4.40 10.75
CA PHE A 72 16.68 4.31 9.31
C PHE A 72 17.66 5.39 8.83
N LEU A 73 18.55 5.02 7.93
CA LEU A 73 19.50 5.92 7.28
C LEU A 73 18.86 6.51 6.01
N PRO A 74 18.36 7.76 6.03
CA PRO A 74 17.54 8.30 4.94
C PRO A 74 18.29 8.43 3.61
N ASN A 75 19.60 8.74 3.64
CA ASN A 75 20.40 8.90 2.43
C ASN A 75 20.69 7.55 1.74
N ALA A 76 21.07 6.54 2.53
CA ALA A 76 21.30 5.19 2.04
C ALA A 76 19.99 4.42 1.82
N GLN A 77 18.89 4.86 2.45
CA GLN A 77 17.58 4.23 2.45
C GLN A 77 17.60 2.75 2.89
N VAL A 78 18.26 2.53 4.02
CA VAL A 78 18.37 1.23 4.69
C VAL A 78 18.20 1.37 6.20
N LYS A 79 17.89 0.24 6.88
CA LYS A 79 17.87 0.16 8.33
C LYS A 79 19.25 0.57 8.91
N ALA A 80 19.22 1.36 9.98
CA ALA A 80 20.42 1.67 10.75
C ALA A 80 20.70 0.55 11.77
N ASN A 81 21.96 0.19 11.94
CA ASN A 81 22.39 -0.73 13.00
C ASN A 81 22.32 -0.09 14.39
N GLN A 82 22.56 1.23 14.45
CA GLN A 82 22.55 2.01 15.68
C GLN A 82 21.93 3.38 15.43
N LYS A 83 21.26 3.92 16.45
CA LYS A 83 20.73 5.30 16.42
C LYS A 83 21.88 6.30 16.40
N SER A 84 21.77 7.31 15.56
CA SER A 84 22.74 8.40 15.43
C SER A 84 22.04 9.69 14.99
N LYS A 85 22.77 10.81 14.93
CA LYS A 85 22.27 12.09 14.39
C LYS A 85 21.84 12.02 12.92
N ASN A 86 22.30 11.00 12.19
CA ASN A 86 22.02 10.79 10.76
C ASN A 86 20.85 9.81 10.55
N THR A 87 20.21 9.32 11.61
CA THR A 87 19.08 8.40 11.52
C THR A 87 17.76 9.12 11.73
N ASN A 88 16.71 8.64 11.04
CA ASN A 88 15.33 9.00 11.30
C ASN A 88 14.60 7.79 11.83
N THR A 89 13.70 7.98 12.79
CA THR A 89 12.78 6.91 13.17
C THR A 89 11.68 6.82 12.11
N ILE A 90 11.43 5.61 11.65
CA ILE A 90 10.37 5.27 10.69
C ILE A 90 9.38 4.28 11.31
N ILE A 91 8.19 4.21 10.75
CA ILE A 91 7.33 3.03 10.86
C ILE A 91 7.52 2.19 9.60
N LYS A 92 7.85 0.92 9.79
CA LYS A 92 7.94 -0.06 8.72
C LYS A 92 6.72 -0.95 8.76
N LEU A 93 6.12 -1.17 7.61
CA LEU A 93 5.13 -2.22 7.36
C LEU A 93 5.75 -3.28 6.47
N ASN A 94 5.69 -4.54 6.91
CA ASN A 94 5.82 -5.69 6.02
C ASN A 94 4.43 -6.27 5.80
N ARG A 95 3.95 -6.28 4.56
CA ARG A 95 2.67 -6.86 4.14
C ARG A 95 2.95 -8.09 3.31
N THR A 96 2.51 -9.26 3.79
CA THR A 96 2.65 -10.52 3.06
C THR A 96 1.29 -11.06 2.65
N LYS A 97 1.26 -11.77 1.52
CA LYS A 97 0.11 -12.56 1.06
C LYS A 97 0.60 -13.91 0.54
N ASN A 98 -0.04 -14.98 0.98
CA ASN A 98 0.25 -16.33 0.52
C ASN A 98 -1.07 -17.01 0.16
N PHE A 99 -1.16 -17.56 -1.04
CA PHE A 99 -2.33 -18.29 -1.54
C PHE A 99 -1.94 -19.27 -2.65
N LEU A 100 -2.80 -20.24 -2.93
CA LEU A 100 -2.56 -21.24 -3.98
C LEU A 100 -3.38 -20.92 -5.23
N THR A 101 -2.78 -21.14 -6.39
CA THR A 101 -3.47 -21.15 -7.70
C THR A 101 -3.30 -22.52 -8.32
N GLY A 102 -4.31 -23.39 -8.16
CA GLY A 102 -4.15 -24.79 -8.53
C GLY A 102 -3.05 -25.46 -7.71
N ILE A 103 -1.98 -25.88 -8.36
CA ILE A 103 -0.89 -26.64 -7.72
C ILE A 103 0.27 -25.76 -7.21
N TYR A 104 0.33 -24.49 -7.59
CA TYR A 104 1.48 -23.65 -7.24
C TYR A 104 1.12 -22.48 -6.33
N PRO A 105 2.02 -22.14 -5.38
CA PRO A 105 1.81 -21.05 -4.46
C PRO A 105 2.23 -19.71 -5.05
N TYR A 106 1.54 -18.66 -4.61
CA TYR A 106 2.02 -17.29 -4.62
C TYR A 106 2.58 -16.93 -3.27
N SER A 107 3.76 -16.32 -3.25
CA SER A 107 4.34 -15.67 -2.09
C SER A 107 4.66 -14.22 -2.45
N ILE A 108 3.99 -13.30 -1.80
CA ILE A 108 4.09 -11.87 -2.07
C ILE A 108 4.51 -11.16 -0.79
N MET A 109 5.47 -10.23 -0.88
CA MET A 109 5.86 -9.37 0.22
C MET A 109 6.07 -7.95 -0.26
N THR A 110 5.40 -7.01 0.38
CA THR A 110 5.62 -5.57 0.21
C THR A 110 6.12 -4.98 1.52
N SER A 111 7.28 -4.31 1.50
CA SER A 111 7.81 -3.56 2.64
C SER A 111 7.69 -2.08 2.37
N VAL A 112 7.06 -1.35 3.30
CA VAL A 112 6.83 0.09 3.23
C VAL A 112 7.58 0.77 4.38
N PHE A 113 8.38 1.78 4.07
CA PHE A 113 9.19 2.53 5.03
C PHE A 113 8.71 3.98 5.04
N SER A 114 8.13 4.43 6.15
CA SER A 114 7.50 5.74 6.27
C SER A 114 8.06 6.53 7.44
N LYS A 115 8.43 7.80 7.20
CA LYS A 115 8.86 8.72 8.26
C LYS A 115 7.70 9.00 9.21
N LEU A 116 7.98 8.97 10.50
CA LEU A 116 7.04 9.41 11.51
C LEU A 116 6.98 10.96 11.58
N GLY A 117 5.83 11.49 11.96
CA GLY A 117 5.65 12.93 12.12
C GLY A 117 5.65 13.72 10.81
N LYS A 118 5.27 13.12 9.69
CA LYS A 118 5.21 13.77 8.38
C LYS A 118 3.96 13.37 7.60
N THR A 119 3.37 14.31 6.89
CA THR A 119 2.51 14.01 5.74
C THR A 119 3.39 13.61 4.55
N LYS A 120 2.88 12.82 3.60
CA LYS A 120 3.70 12.17 2.55
C LYS A 120 4.86 11.38 3.17
N PRO A 121 4.56 10.40 4.02
CA PRO A 121 5.58 9.82 4.88
C PRO A 121 6.54 8.86 4.17
N LEU A 122 6.17 8.32 2.99
CA LEU A 122 6.94 7.28 2.32
C LEU A 122 8.38 7.72 2.03
N VAL A 123 9.33 6.83 2.31
CA VAL A 123 10.74 6.95 1.94
C VAL A 123 11.11 5.91 0.90
N LYS A 124 10.66 4.68 1.11
CA LYS A 124 10.99 3.52 0.30
C LYS A 124 9.85 2.50 0.32
N THR A 125 9.68 1.82 -0.79
CA THR A 125 8.87 0.59 -0.88
C THR A 125 9.64 -0.46 -1.66
N THR A 126 9.51 -1.72 -1.24
CA THR A 126 9.97 -2.87 -2.03
C THR A 126 8.84 -3.88 -2.12
N THR A 127 8.65 -4.47 -3.28
CA THR A 127 7.67 -5.54 -3.52
C THR A 127 8.35 -6.70 -4.22
N SER A 128 8.19 -7.90 -3.69
CA SER A 128 8.60 -9.15 -4.33
C SER A 128 7.39 -10.05 -4.54
N ILE A 129 7.31 -10.67 -5.70
CA ILE A 129 6.27 -11.64 -6.06
C ILE A 129 6.99 -12.87 -6.57
N GLN A 130 6.68 -14.01 -5.99
CA GLN A 130 7.27 -15.30 -6.36
C GLN A 130 6.15 -16.31 -6.60
N GLU A 131 6.22 -16.99 -7.71
CA GLU A 131 5.40 -18.12 -8.07
C GLU A 131 6.16 -18.99 -9.08
N TRP A 132 5.63 -20.17 -9.46
CA TRP A 132 6.43 -21.13 -10.24
C TRP A 132 6.75 -20.72 -11.67
N CYS A 133 6.03 -19.76 -12.25
CA CYS A 133 6.37 -19.23 -13.58
C CYS A 133 7.53 -18.24 -13.53
N GLY A 134 7.80 -17.61 -12.36
CA GLY A 134 8.89 -16.65 -12.24
C GLY A 134 8.79 -15.77 -10.99
N GLN A 135 9.64 -14.78 -10.96
CA GLN A 135 9.63 -13.78 -9.90
C GLN A 135 9.69 -12.37 -10.47
N ALA A 136 9.15 -11.43 -9.71
CA ALA A 136 9.31 -10.01 -9.95
C ALA A 136 9.77 -9.32 -8.67
N TYR A 137 10.61 -8.31 -8.81
CA TYR A 137 11.04 -7.42 -7.73
C TYR A 137 10.94 -5.97 -8.18
N LEU A 138 10.23 -5.17 -7.40
CA LEU A 138 10.07 -3.75 -7.65
C LEU A 138 10.53 -2.97 -6.42
N GLN A 139 11.28 -1.89 -6.64
CA GLN A 139 11.70 -0.99 -5.59
C GLN A 139 11.38 0.45 -5.96
N LEU A 140 10.77 1.16 -5.05
CA LEU A 140 10.55 2.60 -5.12
C LEU A 140 11.38 3.29 -4.03
N ASN A 141 12.12 4.33 -4.44
CA ASN A 141 12.83 5.24 -3.55
C ASN A 141 12.31 6.66 -3.76
N ARG A 142 11.98 7.39 -2.67
CA ARG A 142 11.67 8.82 -2.76
C ARG A 142 12.91 9.65 -2.48
N ARG A 143 13.46 10.29 -3.52
CA ARG A 143 14.67 11.13 -3.47
C ARG A 143 14.45 12.42 -4.27
N GLY A 144 13.56 13.31 -3.76
CA GLY A 144 13.14 14.51 -4.49
C GLY A 144 12.12 14.25 -5.61
N GLY A 145 11.74 13.00 -5.80
CA GLY A 145 10.77 12.44 -6.74
C GLY A 145 10.64 10.96 -6.46
N LEU A 146 9.90 10.24 -7.28
CA LEU A 146 9.75 8.79 -7.18
C LEU A 146 10.69 8.11 -8.18
N GLU A 147 11.63 7.32 -7.69
CA GLU A 147 12.53 6.48 -8.49
C GLU A 147 12.05 5.03 -8.36
N VAL A 148 11.64 4.41 -9.46
CA VAL A 148 11.14 3.03 -9.49
C VAL A 148 12.08 2.18 -10.33
N ASN A 149 12.62 1.12 -9.72
CA ASN A 149 13.32 0.05 -10.41
C ASN A 149 12.44 -1.20 -10.37
N SER A 150 12.23 -1.81 -11.51
CA SER A 150 11.43 -3.03 -11.67
C SER A 150 12.25 -4.08 -12.40
N HIS A 151 12.22 -5.30 -11.88
CA HIS A 151 12.81 -6.48 -12.51
C HIS A 151 11.70 -7.52 -12.63
N SER A 152 11.37 -7.88 -13.87
CA SER A 152 10.29 -8.82 -14.17
C SER A 152 10.76 -9.83 -15.21
N TYR A 153 10.36 -11.09 -15.02
CA TYR A 153 10.59 -12.17 -15.99
C TYR A 153 9.63 -12.09 -17.20
N PHE A 154 8.53 -11.33 -17.09
CA PHE A 154 7.47 -11.34 -18.08
C PHE A 154 7.77 -10.44 -19.28
N GLU A 155 7.40 -10.91 -20.49
CA GLU A 155 7.54 -10.16 -21.73
C GLU A 155 6.77 -8.83 -21.66
N GLY A 156 7.39 -7.77 -22.15
CA GLY A 156 6.83 -6.40 -22.15
C GLY A 156 7.00 -5.65 -20.82
N GLU A 157 7.44 -6.30 -19.74
CA GLU A 157 7.75 -5.67 -18.47
C GLU A 157 9.26 -5.51 -18.29
N ALA A 158 10.05 -6.58 -18.43
CA ALA A 158 11.52 -6.62 -18.34
C ALA A 158 12.11 -5.75 -17.21
N ASP A 159 13.36 -5.31 -17.36
CA ASP A 159 14.00 -4.41 -16.42
C ASP A 159 13.66 -2.95 -16.76
N GLN A 160 13.13 -2.20 -15.81
CA GLN A 160 12.74 -0.81 -15.97
C GLN A 160 13.36 0.08 -14.88
N ASN A 161 13.82 1.27 -15.30
CA ASN A 161 14.26 2.34 -14.40
C ASN A 161 13.46 3.59 -14.73
N LEU A 162 12.53 3.95 -13.86
CA LEU A 162 11.58 5.03 -14.10
C LEU A 162 11.73 6.13 -13.05
N ARG A 163 11.51 7.38 -13.48
CA ARG A 163 11.47 8.54 -12.60
C ARG A 163 10.18 9.32 -12.81
N PHE A 164 9.57 9.70 -11.69
CA PHE A 164 8.37 10.53 -11.66
C PHE A 164 8.62 11.75 -10.78
N GLN A 165 7.90 12.81 -11.04
CA GLN A 165 7.80 13.93 -10.09
C GLN A 165 7.32 13.40 -8.73
N ASP A 166 7.54 14.18 -7.65
CA ASP A 166 7.10 13.78 -6.31
C ASP A 166 5.57 13.73 -6.26
N ALA A 167 5.03 12.54 -6.06
CA ALA A 167 3.61 12.25 -6.02
C ALA A 167 3.26 11.36 -4.83
N LEU A 168 1.97 11.27 -4.49
CA LEU A 168 1.48 10.29 -3.54
C LEU A 168 1.63 8.87 -4.08
N THR A 169 1.69 7.91 -3.17
CA THR A 169 1.71 6.47 -3.49
C THR A 169 0.65 5.74 -2.67
N GLU A 170 0.05 4.70 -3.24
CA GLU A 170 -0.91 3.88 -2.52
C GLU A 170 -0.27 3.20 -1.30
N GLU A 171 1.01 2.84 -1.39
CA GLU A 171 1.71 2.14 -0.32
C GLU A 171 1.84 2.96 0.96
N GLU A 172 1.98 4.29 0.87
CA GLU A 172 2.07 5.13 2.06
C GLU A 172 0.75 5.25 2.83
N ILE A 173 -0.40 5.02 2.19
CA ILE A 173 -1.71 5.07 2.83
C ILE A 173 -1.81 4.03 3.95
N TRP A 174 -1.25 2.84 3.77
CA TRP A 174 -1.27 1.77 4.77
C TRP A 174 -0.56 2.13 6.08
N THR A 175 0.51 2.90 6.02
CA THR A 175 1.20 3.40 7.21
C THR A 175 0.58 4.69 7.71
N TRP A 176 0.03 5.52 6.83
CA TRP A 176 -0.62 6.78 7.17
C TRP A 176 -1.91 6.55 7.99
N ILE A 177 -2.72 5.58 7.60
CA ILE A 177 -3.88 5.13 8.40
C ILE A 177 -3.48 4.83 9.85
N ARG A 178 -2.33 4.19 10.08
CA ARG A 178 -1.87 3.77 11.41
C ARG A 178 -1.30 4.90 12.25
N THR A 179 -1.04 6.04 11.64
CA THR A 179 -0.38 7.17 12.30
C THR A 179 -1.32 8.37 12.46
N TYR A 180 -1.87 8.87 11.36
CA TYR A 180 -2.65 10.12 11.32
C TYR A 180 -3.79 10.04 10.31
N PRO A 181 -4.80 9.20 10.55
CA PRO A 181 -5.86 8.94 9.57
C PRO A 181 -6.71 10.18 9.23
N ASP A 182 -6.81 11.14 10.14
CA ASP A 182 -7.55 12.40 9.87
C ASP A 182 -6.85 13.33 8.88
N LEU A 183 -5.60 13.04 8.52
CA LEU A 183 -4.82 13.78 7.53
C LEU A 183 -4.66 13.02 6.21
N LEU A 184 -5.41 11.92 6.04
CA LEU A 184 -5.46 11.23 4.75
C LEU A 184 -5.96 12.17 3.66
N PRO A 185 -5.36 12.15 2.46
CA PRO A 185 -5.78 13.01 1.37
C PRO A 185 -7.19 12.64 0.90
N GLU A 186 -8.05 13.63 0.66
CA GLU A 186 -9.37 13.44 0.07
C GLU A 186 -9.51 14.28 -1.19
N GLY A 187 -10.19 13.75 -2.20
CA GLY A 187 -10.40 14.41 -3.50
C GLY A 187 -9.73 13.67 -4.66
N ASN A 188 -9.38 14.41 -5.71
CA ASN A 188 -8.80 13.87 -6.93
C ASN A 188 -7.31 14.17 -7.02
N PHE A 189 -6.50 13.12 -7.21
CA PHE A 189 -5.04 13.21 -7.26
C PHE A 189 -4.48 12.33 -8.38
N LYS A 190 -3.19 12.56 -8.72
CA LYS A 190 -2.36 11.58 -9.43
C LYS A 190 -1.47 10.86 -8.42
N ILE A 191 -1.54 9.53 -8.41
CA ILE A 191 -0.86 8.69 -7.43
C ILE A 191 -0.25 7.48 -8.14
N LEU A 192 0.86 7.00 -7.62
CA LEU A 192 1.39 5.70 -8.04
C LEU A 192 0.62 4.60 -7.32
N PRO A 193 -0.13 3.73 -8.02
CA PRO A 193 -0.82 2.60 -7.41
C PRO A 193 0.15 1.61 -6.78
N SER A 194 -0.38 0.66 -6.00
CA SER A 194 0.42 -0.42 -5.41
C SER A 194 1.28 -1.13 -6.46
N LEU A 195 2.58 -1.27 -6.17
CA LEU A 195 3.51 -2.01 -7.01
C LEU A 195 3.09 -3.48 -7.14
N GLU A 196 2.51 -4.04 -6.07
CA GLU A 196 1.90 -5.38 -6.09
C GLU A 196 0.75 -5.45 -7.12
N TYR A 197 -0.19 -4.49 -7.08
CA TYR A 197 -1.31 -4.47 -8.01
C TYR A 197 -0.84 -4.33 -9.46
N ILE A 198 0.07 -3.38 -9.71
CA ILE A 198 0.63 -3.14 -11.04
C ILE A 198 1.22 -4.43 -11.61
N GLN A 199 2.05 -5.12 -10.82
CA GLN A 199 2.70 -6.36 -11.25
C GLN A 199 1.71 -7.51 -11.45
N LEU A 200 0.79 -7.74 -10.50
CA LEU A 200 -0.21 -8.81 -10.61
C LEU A 200 -1.19 -8.62 -11.75
N LYS A 201 -1.46 -7.39 -12.15
CA LYS A 201 -2.41 -7.05 -13.23
C LYS A 201 -1.72 -6.66 -14.54
N HIS A 202 -0.39 -6.77 -14.61
CA HIS A 202 0.40 -6.43 -15.79
C HIS A 202 0.06 -5.02 -16.31
N LYS A 203 0.02 -4.03 -15.40
CA LYS A 203 -0.27 -2.64 -15.74
C LYS A 203 1.01 -1.83 -15.90
N THR A 204 0.96 -0.82 -16.74
CA THR A 204 2.09 0.12 -16.91
C THR A 204 2.39 0.84 -15.57
N ILE A 205 3.66 0.93 -15.20
CA ILE A 205 4.11 1.71 -14.04
C ILE A 205 4.03 3.19 -14.42
N LYS A 206 3.00 3.89 -13.96
CA LYS A 206 2.79 5.34 -14.14
C LYS A 206 1.93 5.90 -13.02
N LEU A 207 1.81 7.22 -12.97
CA LEU A 207 0.84 7.89 -12.11
C LEU A 207 -0.56 7.78 -12.73
N TYR A 208 -1.53 7.34 -11.94
CA TYR A 208 -2.94 7.22 -12.32
C TYR A 208 -3.80 8.21 -11.58
N GLU A 209 -4.85 8.69 -12.21
CA GLU A 209 -5.91 9.44 -11.53
C GLU A 209 -6.57 8.56 -10.49
N VAL A 210 -6.80 9.10 -9.31
CA VAL A 210 -7.51 8.45 -8.21
C VAL A 210 -8.45 9.46 -7.55
N GLU A 211 -9.66 9.01 -7.25
CA GLU A 211 -10.57 9.68 -6.33
C GLU A 211 -10.45 9.02 -4.96
N THR A 212 -10.21 9.82 -3.92
CA THR A 212 -10.05 9.32 -2.55
C THR A 212 -11.10 9.93 -1.63
N LYS A 213 -11.59 9.11 -0.67
CA LYS A 213 -12.61 9.52 0.30
C LYS A 213 -12.43 8.79 1.62
N LEU A 214 -12.51 9.53 2.72
CA LEU A 214 -12.59 8.97 4.07
C LEU A 214 -14.06 8.95 4.52
N GLU A 215 -14.63 7.76 4.63
CA GLU A 215 -15.95 7.54 5.21
C GLU A 215 -15.82 7.25 6.69
N LYS A 216 -16.39 8.12 7.53
CA LYS A 216 -16.38 8.01 8.99
C LYS A 216 -17.70 7.43 9.48
N ASN A 217 -17.63 6.36 10.27
CA ASN A 217 -18.78 5.70 10.88
C ASN A 217 -18.53 5.50 12.38
N ASP A 218 -19.56 5.19 13.16
CA ASP A 218 -19.49 5.07 14.63
C ASP A 218 -18.58 3.95 15.14
N SER A 219 -18.28 2.94 14.31
CA SER A 219 -17.45 1.79 14.72
C SER A 219 -16.15 1.67 13.94
N LEU A 220 -16.18 1.86 12.64
CA LEU A 220 -15.05 1.70 11.74
C LEU A 220 -15.05 2.81 10.69
N ASN A 221 -13.89 3.39 10.44
CA ASN A 221 -13.65 4.23 9.30
C ASN A 221 -13.32 3.38 8.06
N THR A 222 -13.64 3.90 6.87
CA THR A 222 -13.24 3.27 5.60
C THR A 222 -12.60 4.32 4.70
N TYR A 223 -11.37 4.04 4.26
CA TYR A 223 -10.71 4.87 3.26
C TYR A 223 -10.85 4.22 1.89
N HIS A 224 -11.43 4.95 0.96
CA HIS A 224 -11.69 4.52 -0.41
C HIS A 224 -10.70 5.18 -1.37
N MET A 225 -10.22 4.40 -2.32
CA MET A 225 -9.38 4.82 -3.44
C MET A 225 -9.97 4.22 -4.72
N THR A 226 -10.51 5.07 -5.59
CA THR A 226 -11.13 4.67 -6.86
C THR A 226 -10.24 5.13 -8.01
N TYR A 227 -9.80 4.18 -8.84
CA TYR A 227 -8.97 4.40 -10.02
C TYR A 227 -9.82 4.18 -11.29
N PRO A 228 -10.35 5.24 -11.93
CA PRO A 228 -11.26 5.10 -13.08
C PRO A 228 -10.60 4.37 -14.26
N GLU A 229 -9.36 4.76 -14.61
CA GLU A 229 -8.61 4.15 -15.73
C GLU A 229 -8.30 2.66 -15.49
N LEU A 230 -8.17 2.24 -14.25
CA LEU A 230 -7.88 0.85 -13.88
C LEU A 230 -9.15 0.04 -13.62
N PHE A 231 -10.32 0.66 -13.65
CA PHE A 231 -11.58 0.05 -13.21
C PHE A 231 -11.45 -0.60 -11.83
N ARG A 232 -10.74 0.07 -10.91
CA ARG A 232 -10.36 -0.50 -9.61
C ARG A 232 -10.83 0.37 -8.46
N LYS A 233 -11.36 -0.27 -7.42
CA LYS A 233 -11.62 0.36 -6.12
C LYS A 233 -10.94 -0.44 -5.02
N LEU A 234 -10.13 0.24 -4.20
CA LEU A 234 -9.60 -0.27 -2.94
C LEU A 234 -10.31 0.42 -1.78
N SER A 235 -10.81 -0.36 -0.82
CA SER A 235 -11.47 0.13 0.40
C SER A 235 -10.80 -0.49 1.61
N ILE A 236 -10.20 0.32 2.50
CA ILE A 236 -9.48 -0.14 3.69
C ILE A 236 -10.28 0.24 4.92
N LYS A 237 -10.67 -0.75 5.74
CA LYS A 237 -11.44 -0.57 6.98
C LYS A 237 -10.51 -0.57 8.19
N PHE A 238 -10.67 0.42 9.06
CA PHE A 238 -9.83 0.56 10.25
C PHE A 238 -10.59 1.16 11.44
N SER A 239 -10.08 0.95 12.66
CA SER A 239 -10.70 1.45 13.89
C SER A 239 -10.70 2.98 13.95
N ILE A 240 -11.75 3.53 14.59
CA ILE A 240 -11.86 4.97 14.86
C ILE A 240 -10.86 5.45 15.92
N ASN A 241 -10.44 4.57 16.81
CA ASN A 241 -9.52 4.87 17.91
C ASN A 241 -8.10 4.39 17.60
N ALA A 242 -7.11 5.13 18.11
CA ALA A 242 -5.72 4.69 18.07
C ALA A 242 -5.57 3.28 18.71
N PRO A 243 -4.69 2.46 18.16
CA PRO A 243 -3.70 2.72 17.14
C PRO A 243 -4.21 2.58 15.68
N PHE A 244 -5.49 2.83 15.42
CA PHE A 244 -6.13 2.81 14.11
C PHE A 244 -5.91 1.49 13.36
N LYS A 245 -6.22 0.37 14.04
CA LYS A 245 -6.01 -0.98 13.54
C LYS A 245 -6.79 -1.22 12.25
N ILE A 246 -6.12 -1.79 11.25
CA ILE A 246 -6.77 -2.20 9.99
C ILE A 246 -7.51 -3.52 10.22
N TYR A 247 -8.84 -3.53 10.04
CA TYR A 247 -9.69 -4.70 10.20
C TYR A 247 -9.84 -5.52 8.91
N GLY A 248 -9.50 -4.92 7.78
CA GLY A 248 -9.56 -5.60 6.50
C GLY A 248 -9.58 -4.64 5.34
N TRP A 249 -9.62 -5.19 4.15
CA TRP A 249 -9.75 -4.43 2.91
C TRP A 249 -10.53 -5.21 1.87
N VAL A 250 -11.08 -4.46 0.92
CA VAL A 250 -11.69 -5.00 -0.29
C VAL A 250 -11.05 -4.31 -1.48
N GLU A 251 -10.50 -5.09 -2.40
CA GLU A 251 -10.10 -4.64 -3.72
C GLU A 251 -11.08 -5.19 -4.74
N GLN A 252 -11.75 -4.32 -5.48
CA GLN A 252 -12.81 -4.66 -6.41
C GLN A 252 -12.44 -4.21 -7.83
N ASP A 253 -12.71 -5.07 -8.80
CA ASP A 253 -12.77 -4.72 -10.20
C ASP A 253 -14.15 -4.12 -10.50
N LEU A 254 -14.18 -2.85 -10.94
CA LEU A 254 -15.44 -2.14 -11.21
C LEU A 254 -16.08 -2.53 -12.55
N SER A 255 -15.34 -3.23 -13.41
CA SER A 255 -15.90 -3.81 -14.64
C SER A 255 -16.72 -5.09 -14.38
N SER A 256 -16.56 -5.69 -13.19
CA SER A 256 -17.26 -6.92 -12.78
C SER A 256 -17.53 -6.92 -11.28
N GLN A 257 -18.81 -7.04 -10.90
CA GLN A 257 -19.21 -7.01 -9.48
C GLN A 257 -18.68 -8.20 -8.67
N ASP A 258 -18.42 -9.34 -9.31
CA ASP A 258 -18.01 -10.58 -8.65
C ASP A 258 -16.50 -10.69 -8.45
N GLN A 259 -15.71 -9.85 -9.12
CA GLN A 259 -14.26 -9.87 -9.02
C GLN A 259 -13.75 -9.05 -7.85
N LYS A 260 -13.71 -9.68 -6.67
CA LYS A 260 -13.25 -9.03 -5.44
C LYS A 260 -12.18 -9.84 -4.75
N SER A 261 -11.12 -9.15 -4.31
CA SER A 261 -10.19 -9.67 -3.31
C SER A 261 -10.58 -9.08 -1.95
N ILE A 262 -10.68 -9.93 -0.94
CA ILE A 262 -11.19 -9.54 0.38
C ILE A 262 -10.21 -10.03 1.44
N ALA A 263 -9.98 -9.23 2.47
CA ALA A 263 -9.23 -9.62 3.65
C ALA A 263 -10.00 -9.24 4.91
N HIS A 264 -10.03 -10.15 5.86
CA HIS A 264 -10.59 -9.93 7.18
C HIS A 264 -9.56 -10.29 8.24
N ILE A 265 -9.42 -9.42 9.26
CA ILE A 265 -8.52 -9.67 10.37
C ILE A 265 -8.87 -10.98 11.08
N ASN A 266 -7.83 -11.74 11.42
CA ASN A 266 -7.96 -12.98 12.19
C ASN A 266 -7.41 -12.77 13.61
N LYS A 267 -6.12 -12.43 13.75
CA LYS A 267 -5.45 -12.23 15.04
C LYS A 267 -4.63 -10.95 15.04
N THR A 268 -4.40 -10.41 16.24
CA THR A 268 -3.45 -9.31 16.49
C THR A 268 -2.63 -9.65 17.70
N ILE A 269 -1.31 -9.65 17.57
CA ILE A 269 -0.37 -9.89 18.67
C ILE A 269 0.76 -8.86 18.60
N LYS A 270 1.23 -8.38 19.74
CA LYS A 270 2.46 -7.60 19.84
C LYS A 270 3.55 -8.46 20.44
N LEU A 271 4.67 -8.63 19.70
CA LEU A 271 5.82 -9.37 20.15
C LEU A 271 7.10 -9.01 19.36
N PRO A 272 8.28 -9.24 19.95
CA PRO A 272 9.56 -9.01 19.28
C PRO A 272 9.92 -10.22 18.40
N TYR A 273 9.22 -10.41 17.26
CA TYR A 273 9.33 -11.62 16.43
C TYR A 273 10.77 -11.91 15.97
N TRP A 274 11.64 -10.91 15.87
CA TRP A 274 13.06 -11.09 15.52
C TRP A 274 13.86 -11.84 16.58
N LYS A 275 13.31 -12.02 17.79
CA LYS A 275 13.88 -12.85 18.86
C LYS A 275 13.31 -14.28 18.87
N LEU A 276 12.27 -14.53 18.07
CA LEU A 276 11.54 -15.80 17.99
C LEU A 276 11.96 -16.53 16.70
N ASN A 277 13.21 -16.94 16.63
CA ASN A 277 13.82 -17.56 15.46
C ASN A 277 14.60 -18.84 15.79
N LYS A 278 14.31 -19.44 16.95
CA LYS A 278 14.91 -20.71 17.40
C LYS A 278 13.99 -21.87 17.06
N LEU A 279 14.56 -23.06 16.98
CA LEU A 279 13.79 -24.29 16.86
C LEU A 279 12.80 -24.41 18.04
N GLY A 280 11.52 -24.64 17.73
CA GLY A 280 10.41 -24.66 18.71
C GLY A 280 9.66 -23.34 18.84
N ASP A 281 10.16 -22.25 18.26
CA ASP A 281 9.42 -20.97 18.22
C ASP A 281 8.30 -21.00 17.19
N GLU A 282 8.23 -22.00 16.31
CA GLU A 282 7.15 -22.22 15.33
C GLU A 282 5.77 -22.27 16.00
N ARG A 283 5.70 -22.69 17.28
CA ARG A 283 4.45 -22.66 18.09
C ARG A 283 3.77 -21.29 18.16
N TYR A 284 4.51 -20.21 17.99
CA TYR A 284 3.93 -18.87 17.93
C TYR A 284 3.10 -18.64 16.66
N ARG A 285 3.29 -19.45 15.61
CA ARG A 285 2.44 -19.41 14.41
C ARG A 285 1.00 -19.82 14.72
N ASP A 286 0.81 -20.78 15.64
CA ASP A 286 -0.53 -21.22 16.08
C ASP A 286 -1.28 -20.05 16.75
N SER A 287 -0.58 -19.31 17.61
CA SER A 287 -1.13 -18.11 18.26
C SER A 287 -1.51 -17.02 17.25
N LEU A 288 -0.84 -17.00 16.10
CA LEU A 288 -1.12 -16.09 14.99
C LEU A 288 -2.18 -16.64 14.01
N GLY A 289 -2.59 -17.91 14.16
CA GLY A 289 -3.50 -18.57 13.21
C GLY A 289 -2.88 -18.74 11.82
N LEU A 290 -1.56 -19.04 11.75
CA LEU A 290 -0.77 -19.21 10.53
C LEU A 290 -0.31 -20.67 10.38
N ASN A 291 -1.19 -21.63 10.50
CA ASN A 291 -0.88 -23.06 10.33
C ASN A 291 -0.85 -23.46 8.87
#